data_6c3445233072f5ebfb428f86e0681693
#
_entry.id   6c3445233072f5ebfb428f86e0681693
#
_cell.length_a   1.000
_cell.length_b   1.000
_cell.length_c   1.000
_cell.angle_alpha   90.00
_cell.angle_beta   90.00
_cell.angle_gamma   90.00
#
_symmetry.space_group_name_H-M   'P 1'
#
loop_
_entity.id
_entity.type
_entity.pdbx_description
1 polymer ?
#
loop_
_entity_poly.entity_id
_entity_poly.type
_entity_poly.pdbx_seq_one_letter_code
_entity_poly.pdbx_strand_id
1 'polypeptide(L)'
;MPEKTILLVDGHGLAFRAFFALPELNAPDGTPTNALLGYANMLLKTMEDVRPDLAAVVFDAPGPTFRHEAFEAYKEGRQPTPPEFRVQMPLIKELSRDLGLPVVERPGVEADDVIASTALSAARKGFRVVILTADKDILQVLDENLQVMRPVKGVSEFRFWDLKSFREDY
;
A
#
# COMPACT_ATOMS: atom_id res chain seq x y z
N MET A 1 25.50 10.74 10.63
CA MET A 1 24.32 10.25 11.35
C MET A 1 23.59 9.22 10.52
N PRO A 2 23.09 8.15 11.13
CA PRO A 2 22.32 7.19 10.36
C PRO A 2 21.06 7.86 9.81
N GLU A 3 20.78 7.57 8.58
CA GLU A 3 19.59 8.02 7.86
C GLU A 3 18.33 7.46 8.52
N LYS A 4 17.33 8.31 8.75
CA LYS A 4 16.03 7.81 9.20
C LYS A 4 15.27 7.21 8.03
N THR A 5 14.60 6.11 8.29
CA THR A 5 13.82 5.37 7.31
C THR A 5 12.33 5.61 7.52
N ILE A 6 11.64 5.95 6.44
CA ILE A 6 10.19 6.12 6.40
C ILE A 6 9.61 5.00 5.55
N LEU A 7 8.59 4.32 6.07
CA LEU A 7 7.82 3.33 5.33
C LEU A 7 6.44 3.92 5.00
N LEU A 8 6.11 3.91 3.71
CA LEU A 8 4.78 4.30 3.23
C LEU A 8 4.10 3.07 2.65
N VAL A 9 2.92 2.76 3.14
CA VAL A 9 2.19 1.56 2.75
C VAL A 9 0.95 1.93 1.94
N ASP A 10 0.82 1.32 0.76
CA ASP A 10 -0.42 1.38 -0.03
C ASP A 10 -1.40 0.38 0.57
N GLY A 11 -2.26 0.86 1.47
CA GLY A 11 -3.16 -0.01 2.22
C GLY A 11 -4.21 -0.69 1.36
N HIS A 12 -4.83 0.05 0.45
CA HIS A 12 -5.87 -0.50 -0.42
C HIS A 12 -5.28 -1.55 -1.37
N GLY A 13 -4.17 -1.23 -2.01
CA GLY A 13 -3.52 -2.15 -2.95
C GLY A 13 -3.07 -3.45 -2.31
N LEU A 14 -2.49 -3.38 -1.12
CA LEU A 14 -2.09 -4.59 -0.39
C LEU A 14 -3.29 -5.42 0.05
N ALA A 15 -4.34 -4.78 0.54
CA ALA A 15 -5.57 -5.47 0.93
C ALA A 15 -6.18 -6.20 -0.25
N PHE A 16 -6.22 -5.55 -1.40
CA PHE A 16 -6.75 -6.14 -2.64
C PHE A 16 -5.91 -7.34 -3.09
N ARG A 17 -4.59 -7.19 -3.03
CA ARG A 17 -3.66 -8.29 -3.32
C ARG A 17 -3.89 -9.49 -2.41
N ALA A 18 -4.06 -9.24 -1.10
CA ALA A 18 -4.31 -10.29 -0.13
C ALA A 18 -5.63 -11.01 -0.40
N PHE A 19 -6.66 -10.26 -0.74
CA PHE A 19 -7.98 -10.81 -1.03
C PHE A 19 -7.95 -11.83 -2.17
N PHE A 20 -7.22 -11.55 -3.23
CA PHE A 20 -7.14 -12.44 -4.38
C PHE A 20 -6.04 -13.50 -4.27
N ALA A 21 -5.05 -13.31 -3.41
CA ALA A 21 -3.96 -14.28 -3.22
C ALA A 21 -4.31 -15.42 -2.28
N LEU A 22 -5.22 -15.19 -1.33
CA LEU A 22 -5.61 -16.19 -0.34
C LEU A 22 -6.99 -16.76 -0.64
N PRO A 23 -7.22 -18.05 -0.27
CA PRO A 23 -8.55 -18.63 -0.40
C PRO A 23 -9.55 -17.92 0.52
N GLU A 24 -10.82 -18.15 0.29
CA GLU A 24 -11.88 -17.63 1.14
C GLU A 24 -11.69 -18.16 2.58
N LEU A 25 -11.66 -17.21 3.53
CA LEU A 25 -11.55 -17.48 4.95
C LEU A 25 -12.60 -16.66 5.67
N ASN A 26 -13.19 -17.23 6.71
CA ASN A 26 -14.24 -16.57 7.49
C ASN A 26 -13.98 -16.74 8.98
N ALA A 27 -14.30 -15.71 9.76
CA ALA A 27 -14.34 -15.80 11.19
C ALA A 27 -15.54 -16.65 11.64
N PRO A 28 -15.59 -17.10 12.91
CA PRO A 28 -16.73 -17.89 13.40
C PRO A 28 -18.11 -17.26 13.20
N ASP A 29 -18.17 -15.91 13.18
CA ASP A 29 -19.42 -15.18 12.95
C ASP A 29 -19.77 -15.03 11.47
N GLY A 30 -18.95 -15.58 10.55
CA GLY A 30 -19.16 -15.51 9.11
C GLY A 30 -18.46 -14.34 8.41
N THR A 31 -17.81 -13.43 9.15
CA THR A 31 -17.11 -12.30 8.56
C THR A 31 -15.93 -12.78 7.70
N PRO A 32 -15.84 -12.38 6.41
CA PRO A 32 -14.67 -12.75 5.61
C PRO A 32 -13.39 -12.10 6.16
N THR A 33 -12.28 -12.86 6.18
CA THR A 33 -11.04 -12.43 6.82
C THR A 33 -9.77 -12.67 5.98
N ASN A 34 -9.88 -13.15 4.75
CA ASN A 34 -8.71 -13.44 3.94
C ASN A 34 -7.86 -12.20 3.63
N ALA A 35 -8.51 -11.09 3.26
CA ALA A 35 -7.78 -9.84 3.01
C ALA A 35 -7.12 -9.32 4.29
N LEU A 36 -7.83 -9.36 5.40
CA LEU A 36 -7.31 -8.92 6.70
C LEU A 36 -6.07 -9.73 7.10
N LEU A 37 -6.15 -11.06 6.98
CA LEU A 37 -5.04 -11.94 7.33
C LEU A 37 -3.81 -11.70 6.44
N GLY A 38 -4.02 -11.67 5.12
CA GLY A 38 -2.93 -11.46 4.18
C GLY A 38 -2.30 -10.08 4.32
N TYR A 39 -3.11 -9.05 4.52
CA TYR A 39 -2.63 -7.71 4.77
C TYR A 39 -1.77 -7.66 6.03
N ALA A 40 -2.25 -8.25 7.13
CA ALA A 40 -1.51 -8.29 8.39
C ALA A 40 -0.15 -8.98 8.21
N ASN A 41 -0.14 -10.12 7.52
CA ASN A 41 1.10 -10.87 7.30
C ASN A 41 2.12 -10.07 6.47
N MET A 42 1.66 -9.43 5.40
CA MET A 42 2.54 -8.60 4.57
C MET A 42 3.09 -7.40 5.33
N LEU A 43 2.22 -6.72 6.09
CA LEU A 43 2.61 -5.55 6.85
C LEU A 43 3.62 -5.90 7.95
N LEU A 44 3.34 -6.92 8.74
CA LEU A 44 4.22 -7.33 9.83
C LEU A 44 5.59 -7.79 9.31
N LYS A 45 5.62 -8.54 8.22
CA LYS A 45 6.88 -8.96 7.60
C LYS A 45 7.69 -7.76 7.13
N THR A 46 7.04 -6.79 6.51
CA THR A 46 7.71 -5.58 6.03
C THR A 46 8.25 -4.75 7.19
N MET A 47 7.48 -4.61 8.25
CA MET A 47 7.93 -3.89 9.45
C MET A 47 9.16 -4.55 10.05
N GLU A 48 9.19 -5.87 10.08
CA GLU A 48 10.35 -6.64 10.58
C GLU A 48 11.57 -6.47 9.67
N ASP A 49 11.39 -6.54 8.37
CA ASP A 49 12.49 -6.46 7.40
C ASP A 49 13.05 -5.04 7.26
N VAL A 50 12.20 -4.04 7.26
CA VAL A 50 12.59 -2.64 7.02
C VAL A 50 13.00 -1.93 8.32
N ARG A 51 12.31 -2.22 9.41
CA ARG A 51 12.49 -1.55 10.72
C ARG A 51 12.47 -0.03 10.58
N PRO A 52 11.36 0.54 10.08
CA PRO A 52 11.30 1.97 9.84
C PRO A 52 11.27 2.78 11.14
N ASP A 53 11.82 3.99 11.09
CA ASP A 53 11.71 4.96 12.18
C ASP A 53 10.32 5.59 12.21
N LEU A 54 9.77 5.82 11.02
CA LEU A 54 8.42 6.36 10.83
C LEU A 54 7.69 5.50 9.80
N ALA A 55 6.39 5.34 9.98
CA ALA A 55 5.58 4.60 9.03
C ALA A 55 4.17 5.18 8.97
N ALA A 56 3.53 5.06 7.82
CA ALA A 56 2.13 5.44 7.64
C ALA A 56 1.50 4.54 6.59
N VAL A 57 0.21 4.30 6.73
CA VAL A 57 -0.58 3.57 5.77
C VAL A 57 -1.54 4.54 5.09
N VAL A 58 -1.54 4.55 3.77
CA VAL A 58 -2.36 5.45 2.98
C VAL A 58 -3.46 4.65 2.30
N PHE A 59 -4.70 5.11 2.46
CA PHE A 59 -5.87 4.52 1.83
C PHE A 59 -6.56 5.57 0.96
N ASP A 60 -7.31 5.09 -0.04
CA ASP A 60 -8.19 5.97 -0.81
C ASP A 60 -9.33 6.44 0.10
N ALA A 61 -9.57 7.74 0.12
CA ALA A 61 -10.71 8.30 0.84
C ALA A 61 -12.01 8.00 0.08
N PRO A 62 -13.14 7.87 0.80
CA PRO A 62 -14.43 7.74 0.13
C PRO A 62 -14.74 8.95 -0.75
N GLY A 63 -15.42 8.69 -1.87
CA GLY A 63 -15.86 9.73 -2.79
C GLY A 63 -14.98 9.87 -4.02
N PRO A 64 -15.35 10.76 -4.96
CA PRO A 64 -14.61 10.93 -6.21
C PRO A 64 -13.29 11.66 -5.98
N THR A 65 -12.29 11.29 -6.79
CA THR A 65 -11.00 11.97 -6.83
C THR A 65 -11.04 13.05 -7.92
N PHE A 66 -10.00 13.88 -7.98
CA PHE A 66 -9.87 14.87 -9.04
C PHE A 66 -9.84 14.23 -10.45
N ARG A 67 -9.36 12.97 -10.56
CA ARG A 67 -9.37 12.24 -11.81
C ARG A 67 -10.79 11.87 -12.23
N HIS A 68 -11.66 11.52 -11.27
CA HIS A 68 -13.07 11.28 -11.56
C HIS A 68 -13.77 12.56 -12.03
N GLU A 69 -13.45 13.70 -11.41
CA GLU A 69 -14.01 14.99 -11.81
C GLU A 69 -13.53 15.43 -13.19
N ALA A 70 -12.25 15.18 -13.51
CA ALA A 70 -11.67 15.55 -14.80
C ALA A 70 -12.07 14.62 -15.95
N PHE A 71 -12.28 13.34 -15.67
CA PHE A 71 -12.59 12.32 -16.66
C PHE A 71 -13.70 11.42 -16.14
N GLU A 72 -14.92 11.66 -16.60
CA GLU A 72 -16.07 10.83 -16.20
C GLU A 72 -15.87 9.35 -16.50
N ALA A 73 -15.13 9.03 -17.54
CA ALA A 73 -14.82 7.65 -17.92
C ALA A 73 -13.73 7.00 -17.08
N TYR A 74 -13.06 7.73 -16.19
CA TYR A 74 -12.02 7.18 -15.35
C TYR A 74 -12.60 6.12 -14.44
N LYS A 75 -12.04 4.92 -14.47
CA LYS A 75 -12.54 3.73 -13.77
C LYS A 75 -13.89 3.19 -14.26
N GLU A 76 -14.48 3.71 -15.33
CA GLU A 76 -15.76 3.24 -15.86
C GLU A 76 -15.65 1.78 -16.25
N GLY A 77 -14.99 1.10 -16.68
CA GLY A 77 -14.98 -0.33 -17.02
C GLY A 77 -14.49 -1.25 -15.91
N ARG A 78 -14.19 -0.74 -14.72
CA ARG A 78 -13.70 -1.58 -13.63
C ARG A 78 -14.83 -2.41 -13.02
N GLN A 79 -14.50 -3.64 -12.65
CA GLN A 79 -15.42 -4.51 -11.95
C GLN A 79 -15.79 -3.91 -10.59
N PRO A 80 -17.04 -4.04 -10.16
CA PRO A 80 -17.42 -3.63 -8.80
C PRO A 80 -16.57 -4.35 -7.77
N THR A 81 -16.25 -3.67 -6.69
CA THR A 81 -15.53 -4.27 -5.57
C THR A 81 -16.39 -5.33 -4.91
N PRO A 82 -15.90 -6.57 -4.71
CA PRO A 82 -16.68 -7.60 -4.05
C PRO A 82 -17.13 -7.19 -2.65
N PRO A 83 -18.38 -7.50 -2.27
CA PRO A 83 -18.86 -7.18 -0.91
C PRO A 83 -17.99 -7.78 0.18
N GLU A 84 -17.47 -8.99 -0.03
CA GLU A 84 -16.60 -9.68 0.91
C GLU A 84 -15.29 -8.92 1.17
N PHE A 85 -14.81 -8.18 0.19
CA PHE A 85 -13.65 -7.29 0.34
C PHE A 85 -14.03 -6.03 1.10
N ARG A 86 -15.16 -5.42 0.74
CA ARG A 86 -15.61 -4.16 1.36
C ARG A 86 -15.77 -4.26 2.86
N VAL A 87 -16.31 -5.38 3.36
CA VAL A 87 -16.53 -5.55 4.80
C VAL A 87 -15.22 -5.67 5.58
N GLN A 88 -14.14 -6.05 4.91
CA GLN A 88 -12.83 -6.17 5.54
C GLN A 88 -12.07 -4.85 5.62
N MET A 89 -12.38 -3.87 4.76
CA MET A 89 -11.63 -2.60 4.73
C MET A 89 -11.65 -1.83 6.05
N PRO A 90 -12.79 -1.66 6.72
CA PRO A 90 -12.78 -1.01 8.04
C PRO A 90 -11.92 -1.75 9.07
N LEU A 91 -11.93 -3.08 9.01
CA LEU A 91 -11.13 -3.92 9.91
C LEU A 91 -9.64 -3.78 9.63
N ILE A 92 -9.27 -3.66 8.36
CA ILE A 92 -7.88 -3.45 7.95
C ILE A 92 -7.36 -2.09 8.43
N LYS A 93 -8.18 -1.05 8.32
CA LYS A 93 -7.83 0.28 8.83
C LYS A 93 -7.67 0.27 10.34
N GLU A 94 -8.60 -0.39 11.04
CA GLU A 94 -8.54 -0.54 12.49
C GLU A 94 -7.28 -1.30 12.93
N LEU A 95 -6.97 -2.40 12.27
CA LEU A 95 -5.74 -3.16 12.54
C LEU A 95 -4.49 -2.28 12.36
N SER A 96 -4.45 -1.49 11.31
CA SER A 96 -3.33 -0.57 11.06
C SER A 96 -3.14 0.41 12.21
N ARG A 97 -4.24 0.98 12.71
CA ARG A 97 -4.20 1.89 13.86
C ARG A 97 -3.78 1.17 15.15
N ASP A 98 -4.28 -0.04 15.35
CA ASP A 98 -3.95 -0.84 16.53
C ASP A 98 -2.46 -1.23 16.56
N LEU A 99 -1.84 -1.35 15.40
CA LEU A 99 -0.39 -1.57 15.29
C LEU A 99 0.42 -0.29 15.49
N GLY A 100 -0.24 0.83 15.77
CA GLY A 100 0.43 2.11 15.99
C GLY A 100 0.77 2.89 14.74
N LEU A 101 0.20 2.52 13.59
CA LEU A 101 0.47 3.19 12.33
C LEU A 101 -0.57 4.27 12.04
N PRO A 102 -0.15 5.50 11.73
CA PRO A 102 -1.08 6.50 11.22
C PRO A 102 -1.77 6.01 9.95
N VAL A 103 -3.09 6.19 9.90
CA VAL A 103 -3.89 5.88 8.71
C VAL A 103 -4.23 7.20 8.04
N VAL A 104 -3.80 7.36 6.79
CA VAL A 104 -3.94 8.59 6.04
C VAL A 104 -4.95 8.39 4.92
N GLU A 105 -5.94 9.27 4.88
CA GLU A 105 -6.93 9.35 3.81
C GLU A 105 -7.06 10.81 3.42
N ARG A 106 -6.96 11.12 2.12
CA ARG A 106 -7.10 12.49 1.62
C ARG A 106 -8.24 12.59 0.63
N PRO A 107 -9.34 13.28 0.99
CA PRO A 107 -10.46 13.44 0.07
C PRO A 107 -10.02 14.12 -1.24
N GLY A 108 -10.55 13.61 -2.35
CA GLY A 108 -10.28 14.16 -3.67
C GLY A 108 -8.96 13.74 -4.31
N VAL A 109 -8.10 13.01 -3.60
CA VAL A 109 -6.78 12.58 -4.07
C VAL A 109 -6.64 11.07 -3.91
N GLU A 110 -6.12 10.39 -4.91
CA GLU A 110 -5.87 8.95 -4.81
C GLU A 110 -4.67 8.66 -3.90
N ALA A 111 -4.69 7.51 -3.23
CA ALA A 111 -3.62 7.08 -2.34
C ALA A 111 -2.25 7.08 -3.05
N ASP A 112 -2.20 6.63 -4.29
CA ASP A 112 -0.96 6.57 -5.07
C ASP A 112 -0.32 7.95 -5.22
N ASP A 113 -1.13 8.98 -5.43
CA ASP A 113 -0.63 10.35 -5.57
C ASP A 113 -0.11 10.88 -4.23
N VAL A 114 -0.79 10.56 -3.13
CA VAL A 114 -0.34 10.94 -1.78
C VAL A 114 0.99 10.26 -1.47
N ILE A 115 1.09 8.97 -1.74
CA ILE A 115 2.31 8.18 -1.49
C ILE A 115 3.48 8.74 -2.31
N ALA A 116 3.29 8.93 -3.61
CA ALA A 116 4.35 9.43 -4.48
C ALA A 116 4.84 10.81 -4.06
N SER A 117 3.92 11.73 -3.80
CA SER A 117 4.22 13.09 -3.37
C SER A 117 4.97 13.12 -2.04
N THR A 118 4.48 12.36 -1.06
CA THR A 118 5.11 12.28 0.27
C THR A 118 6.50 11.63 0.18
N ALA A 119 6.62 10.57 -0.59
CA ALA A 119 7.90 9.86 -0.76
C ALA A 119 8.96 10.75 -1.38
N LEU A 120 8.62 11.46 -2.45
CA LEU A 120 9.55 12.37 -3.12
C LEU A 120 9.98 13.51 -2.20
N SER A 121 9.05 14.09 -1.46
CA SER A 121 9.33 15.15 -0.51
C SER A 121 10.27 14.68 0.60
N ALA A 122 10.02 13.51 1.17
CA ALA A 122 10.85 12.94 2.23
C ALA A 122 12.24 12.58 1.73
N ALA A 123 12.34 12.00 0.53
CA ALA A 123 13.63 11.65 -0.07
C ALA A 123 14.49 12.90 -0.30
N ARG A 124 13.89 13.98 -0.75
CA ARG A 124 14.59 15.26 -0.93
C ARG A 124 15.12 15.84 0.38
N LYS A 125 14.47 15.51 1.49
CA LYS A 125 14.90 15.95 2.82
C LYS A 125 15.96 15.04 3.45
N GLY A 126 16.41 14.02 2.72
CA GLY A 126 17.46 13.12 3.17
C GLY A 126 16.98 11.86 3.88
N PHE A 127 15.67 11.61 3.93
CA PHE A 127 15.15 10.35 4.47
C PHE A 127 15.34 9.21 3.46
N ARG A 128 15.62 8.02 3.98
CA ARG A 128 15.47 6.81 3.19
C ARG A 128 13.97 6.47 3.17
N VAL A 129 13.39 6.30 2.01
CA VAL A 129 11.96 6.01 1.88
C VAL A 129 11.76 4.64 1.27
N VAL A 130 10.93 3.83 1.90
CA VAL A 130 10.50 2.54 1.35
C VAL A 130 9.00 2.59 1.16
N ILE A 131 8.55 2.26 -0.05
CA ILE A 131 7.13 2.17 -0.38
C ILE A 131 6.76 0.70 -0.50
N LEU A 132 5.76 0.26 0.26
CA LEU A 132 5.19 -1.08 0.15
C LEU A 132 3.89 -0.99 -0.64
N THR A 133 3.91 -1.54 -1.85
CA THR A 133 2.74 -1.50 -2.76
C THR A 133 2.72 -2.73 -3.67
N ALA A 134 1.54 -3.10 -4.15
CA ALA A 134 1.38 -4.12 -5.19
C ALA A 134 1.41 -3.52 -6.60
N ASP A 135 1.33 -2.19 -6.73
CA ASP A 135 1.26 -1.51 -8.01
C ASP A 135 2.65 -1.25 -8.59
N LYS A 136 2.90 -1.79 -9.78
CA LYS A 136 4.18 -1.59 -10.48
C LYS A 136 4.40 -0.16 -10.97
N ASP A 137 3.32 0.60 -11.15
CA ASP A 137 3.43 1.96 -11.67
C ASP A 137 4.16 2.90 -10.71
N ILE A 138 4.21 2.55 -9.43
CA ILE A 138 4.97 3.31 -8.44
C ILE A 138 6.48 3.26 -8.68
N LEU A 139 6.98 2.29 -9.45
CA LEU A 139 8.40 2.17 -9.77
C LEU A 139 8.96 3.40 -10.49
N GLN A 140 8.10 4.19 -11.14
CA GLN A 140 8.55 5.42 -11.81
C GLN A 140 9.04 6.51 -10.85
N VAL A 141 8.77 6.40 -9.55
CA VAL A 141 9.27 7.37 -8.56
C VAL A 141 10.58 6.96 -7.90
N LEU A 142 11.18 5.84 -8.32
CA LEU A 142 12.46 5.40 -7.76
C LEU A 142 13.53 6.50 -7.86
N ASP A 143 14.30 6.65 -6.79
CA ASP A 143 15.37 7.62 -6.66
C ASP A 143 16.45 7.01 -5.75
N GLU A 144 17.57 7.70 -5.58
CA GLU A 144 18.67 7.22 -4.74
C GLU A 144 18.23 6.88 -3.31
N ASN A 145 17.33 7.67 -2.74
CA ASN A 145 16.82 7.49 -1.40
C ASN A 145 15.42 6.88 -1.34
N LEU A 146 14.90 6.42 -2.47
CA LEU A 146 13.54 5.91 -2.55
C LEU A 146 13.53 4.52 -3.15
N GLN A 147 12.98 3.57 -2.40
CA GLN A 147 12.93 2.16 -2.76
C GLN A 147 11.51 1.64 -2.69
N VAL A 148 11.20 0.58 -3.41
CA VAL A 148 9.87 -0.03 -3.46
C VAL A 148 9.95 -1.51 -3.15
N MET A 149 9.09 -1.98 -2.25
CA MET A 149 8.87 -3.40 -1.99
C MET A 149 7.53 -3.79 -2.59
N ARG A 150 7.52 -4.87 -3.34
CA ARG A 150 6.30 -5.40 -3.96
C ARG A 150 6.15 -6.88 -3.69
N PRO A 151 4.94 -7.36 -3.36
CA PRO A 151 4.69 -8.80 -3.32
C PRO A 151 4.80 -9.36 -4.74
N VAL A 152 5.53 -10.45 -4.91
CA VAL A 152 5.74 -11.09 -6.22
C VAL A 152 5.10 -12.46 -6.29
N LYS A 153 4.85 -13.09 -5.12
CA LYS A 153 4.16 -14.38 -5.06
C LYS A 153 3.32 -14.44 -3.80
N GLY A 154 2.01 -14.49 -3.96
CA GLY A 154 1.08 -14.54 -2.83
C GLY A 154 1.25 -13.35 -1.90
N VAL A 155 1.34 -13.63 -0.61
CA VAL A 155 1.52 -12.64 0.45
C VAL A 155 2.83 -12.83 1.22
N SER A 156 3.69 -13.77 0.79
CA SER A 156 4.89 -14.16 1.53
C SER A 156 6.21 -13.85 0.85
N GLU A 157 6.21 -13.62 -0.44
CA GLU A 157 7.42 -13.32 -1.18
C GLU A 157 7.38 -11.90 -1.71
N PHE A 158 8.44 -11.13 -1.41
CA PHE A 158 8.57 -9.74 -1.83
C PHE A 158 9.80 -9.56 -2.67
N ARG A 159 9.75 -8.62 -3.59
CA ARG A 159 10.90 -8.13 -4.31
C ARG A 159 11.13 -6.67 -3.91
N PHE A 160 12.39 -6.37 -3.63
CA PHE A 160 12.85 -5.04 -3.28
C PHE A 160 13.45 -4.38 -4.52
N TRP A 161 12.92 -3.21 -4.87
CA TRP A 161 13.38 -2.45 -6.02
C TRP A 161 14.08 -1.19 -5.58
N ASP A 162 15.29 -0.99 -6.10
CA ASP A 162 15.97 0.29 -6.03
C ASP A 162 16.22 0.77 -7.47
N LEU A 163 16.83 1.94 -7.61
CA LEU A 163 17.06 2.51 -8.92
C LEU A 163 17.97 1.61 -9.78
N LYS A 164 18.96 0.97 -9.16
CA LYS A 164 19.87 0.07 -9.85
C LYS A 164 19.18 -1.17 -10.39
N SER A 165 18.42 -1.86 -9.53
CA SER A 165 17.68 -3.07 -9.95
C SER A 165 16.63 -2.76 -11.00
N PHE A 166 15.99 -1.60 -10.92
CA PHE A 166 15.03 -1.17 -11.93
C PHE A 166 15.70 -1.02 -13.30
N ARG A 167 16.88 -0.40 -13.36
CA ARG A 167 17.62 -0.22 -14.61
C ARG A 167 18.10 -1.53 -15.21
N GLU A 168 18.40 -2.52 -14.39
CA GLU A 168 18.81 -3.84 -14.85
C GLU A 168 17.66 -4.60 -15.51
N ASP A 169 16.42 -4.41 -15.03
CA ASP A 169 15.25 -5.13 -15.50
C ASP A 169 14.45 -4.40 -16.59
N TYR A 170 14.66 -3.12 -16.73
CA TYR A 170 13.99 -2.24 -17.70
C TYR A 170 15.04 -1.35 -18.43
#